data_d3a50181d03b756b764373ea54e2cea7
#
_entry.id   d3a50181d03b756b764373ea54e2cea7
#
_cell.length_a   1.000
_cell.length_b   1.000
_cell.length_c   1.000
_cell.angle_alpha   90.00
_cell.angle_beta   90.00
_cell.angle_gamma   90.00
#
_symmetry.space_group_name_H-M   'P 1'
#
loop_
_entity.id
_entity.type
_entity.pdbx_description
1 polymer ?
#
loop_
_entity_poly.entity_id
_entity_poly.type
_entity_poly.pdbx_seq_one_letter_code
_entity_poly.pdbx_strand_id
1 'polypeptide(L)'
;KSIKDKKYSKSEMETISKEMETIVSETEAPALAPYGYKAGDKMTHKNAGLAHWEISFEEYKKFLEPYTLDYVAKISKGNPDEDIEEFKKKLQQLADWYIEKDRKVVSFWTMGMNQHTRGTWVNTLSYNVHFLLNKQAKPGSGAFSLTGQPSACGTAREVGTFTHRLPADMMVANPKDREITEKGWNVPAGTINPKGHQHIMKIHRDIEDGNIKFAWVNVCNPYQ
;
A
#
# COMPACT_ATOMS: atom_id res chain seq x y z
N LYS A 1 -9.98 -30.31 -8.51
CA LYS A 1 -10.51 -29.33 -9.48
C LYS A 1 -10.17 -27.95 -8.98
N SER A 2 -9.47 -27.18 -9.79
CA SER A 2 -9.02 -25.81 -9.47
C SER A 2 -10.22 -24.87 -9.22
N ILE A 3 -10.13 -24.02 -8.22
CA ILE A 3 -11.13 -22.98 -7.92
C ILE A 3 -11.31 -22.02 -9.13
N LYS A 4 -10.31 -21.92 -10.01
CA LYS A 4 -10.35 -21.14 -11.25
C LYS A 4 -11.40 -21.62 -12.29
N ASP A 5 -11.92 -22.83 -12.14
CA ASP A 5 -12.89 -23.41 -13.10
C ASP A 5 -14.36 -23.14 -12.75
N LYS A 6 -14.66 -22.40 -11.67
CA LYS A 6 -16.03 -22.01 -11.34
C LYS A 6 -16.51 -20.90 -12.27
N LYS A 7 -17.34 -21.27 -13.23
CA LYS A 7 -18.09 -20.30 -14.04
C LYS A 7 -19.31 -19.82 -13.25
N TYR A 8 -19.36 -18.54 -12.93
CA TYR A 8 -20.54 -17.88 -12.39
C TYR A 8 -21.50 -17.52 -13.53
N SER A 9 -22.80 -17.60 -13.30
CA SER A 9 -23.78 -17.04 -14.22
C SER A 9 -23.69 -15.51 -14.25
N LYS A 10 -24.19 -14.88 -15.30
CA LYS A 10 -24.15 -13.41 -15.43
C LYS A 10 -24.86 -12.72 -14.26
N SER A 11 -26.03 -13.24 -13.83
CA SER A 11 -26.78 -12.71 -12.69
C SER A 11 -26.03 -12.86 -11.36
N GLU A 12 -25.33 -13.97 -11.16
CA GLU A 12 -24.48 -14.16 -9.98
C GLU A 12 -23.32 -13.19 -9.94
N MET A 13 -22.67 -12.94 -11.09
CA MET A 13 -21.58 -11.97 -11.18
C MET A 13 -22.06 -10.54 -10.92
N GLU A 14 -23.22 -10.16 -11.43
CA GLU A 14 -23.81 -8.85 -11.16
C GLU A 14 -24.15 -8.66 -9.68
N THR A 15 -24.71 -9.67 -9.02
CA THR A 15 -25.01 -9.63 -7.59
C THR A 15 -23.75 -9.52 -6.75
N ILE A 16 -22.74 -10.35 -7.04
CA ILE A 16 -21.45 -10.32 -6.35
C ILE A 16 -20.76 -8.96 -6.52
N SER A 17 -20.73 -8.45 -7.75
CA SER A 17 -20.12 -7.16 -8.05
C SER A 17 -20.77 -6.03 -7.26
N LYS A 18 -22.10 -6.01 -7.22
CA LYS A 18 -22.86 -4.99 -6.48
C LYS A 18 -22.63 -5.07 -4.97
N GLU A 19 -22.60 -6.27 -4.40
CA GLU A 19 -22.28 -6.46 -2.98
C GLU A 19 -20.86 -6.02 -2.66
N MET A 20 -19.88 -6.38 -3.49
CA MET A 20 -18.48 -5.97 -3.33
C MET A 20 -18.32 -4.46 -3.44
N GLU A 21 -18.94 -3.81 -4.41
CA GLU A 21 -18.93 -2.34 -4.55
C GLU A 21 -19.48 -1.65 -3.30
N THR A 22 -20.54 -2.16 -2.71
CA THR A 22 -21.13 -1.62 -1.48
C THR A 22 -20.17 -1.77 -0.31
N ILE A 23 -19.58 -2.94 -0.12
CA ILE A 23 -18.64 -3.20 0.99
C ILE A 23 -17.39 -2.33 0.84
N VAL A 24 -16.83 -2.21 -0.35
CA VAL A 24 -15.65 -1.39 -0.63
C VAL A 24 -15.98 0.08 -0.37
N SER A 25 -17.10 0.60 -0.87
CA SER A 25 -17.48 1.99 -0.66
C SER A 25 -17.67 2.36 0.81
N GLU A 26 -18.24 1.45 1.61
CA GLU A 26 -18.44 1.66 3.05
C GLU A 26 -17.12 1.59 3.85
N THR A 27 -16.12 0.82 3.37
CA THR A 27 -14.85 0.63 4.09
C THR A 27 -13.79 1.66 3.71
N GLU A 28 -13.71 2.04 2.45
CA GLU A 28 -12.63 2.90 1.92
C GLU A 28 -12.98 4.40 1.90
N ALA A 29 -14.25 4.75 1.74
CA ALA A 29 -14.66 6.15 1.64
C ALA A 29 -14.20 7.03 2.83
N PRO A 30 -14.27 6.57 4.10
CA PRO A 30 -13.77 7.34 5.24
C PRO A 30 -12.26 7.58 5.20
N ALA A 31 -11.50 6.62 4.69
CA ALA A 31 -10.03 6.72 4.57
C ALA A 31 -9.61 7.73 3.48
N LEU A 32 -10.45 7.93 2.49
CA LEU A 32 -10.20 8.83 1.36
C LEU A 32 -10.77 10.24 1.54
N ALA A 33 -11.58 10.47 2.58
CA ALA A 33 -12.17 11.78 2.88
C ALA A 33 -11.15 12.93 2.94
N PRO A 34 -9.93 12.76 3.51
CA PRO A 34 -8.91 13.80 3.49
C PRO A 34 -8.45 14.21 2.08
N TYR A 35 -8.73 13.40 1.08
CA TYR A 35 -8.38 13.64 -0.33
C TYR A 35 -9.56 14.14 -1.16
N GLY A 36 -10.64 14.59 -0.51
CA GLY A 36 -11.81 15.14 -1.19
C GLY A 36 -12.86 14.13 -1.64
N TYR A 37 -12.70 12.84 -1.28
CA TYR A 37 -13.72 11.83 -1.52
C TYR A 37 -14.79 11.87 -0.45
N LYS A 38 -16.05 11.69 -0.84
CA LYS A 38 -17.19 11.60 0.05
C LYS A 38 -17.68 10.16 0.15
N ALA A 39 -18.29 9.81 1.28
CA ALA A 39 -18.96 8.52 1.43
C ALA A 39 -20.01 8.36 0.31
N GLY A 40 -19.93 7.26 -0.43
CA GLY A 40 -20.80 6.98 -1.58
C GLY A 40 -20.25 7.39 -2.95
N ASP A 41 -19.08 8.05 -3.02
CA ASP A 41 -18.41 8.29 -4.28
C ASP A 41 -17.98 6.95 -4.90
N LYS A 42 -18.39 6.72 -6.14
CA LYS A 42 -17.94 5.52 -6.87
C LYS A 42 -16.49 5.68 -7.27
N MET A 43 -15.64 4.82 -6.76
CA MET A 43 -14.25 4.67 -7.19
C MET A 43 -14.23 4.08 -8.61
N THR A 44 -14.30 4.91 -9.62
CA THR A 44 -14.06 4.50 -11.00
C THR A 44 -12.58 4.67 -11.34
N HIS A 45 -12.07 3.98 -12.37
CA HIS A 45 -10.71 4.21 -12.86
C HIS A 45 -10.43 5.69 -13.20
N LYS A 46 -11.45 6.46 -13.54
CA LYS A 46 -11.36 7.91 -13.77
C LYS A 46 -11.26 8.71 -12.46
N ASN A 47 -11.78 8.18 -11.36
CA ASN A 47 -11.79 8.81 -10.04
C ASN A 47 -10.71 8.25 -9.11
N ALA A 48 -9.96 7.25 -9.55
CA ALA A 48 -8.92 6.59 -8.77
C ALA A 48 -7.68 7.48 -8.58
N GLY A 49 -7.89 8.70 -8.15
CA GLY A 49 -6.90 9.58 -7.53
C GLY A 49 -5.86 10.20 -8.45
N LEU A 50 -5.53 9.59 -9.57
CA LEU A 50 -4.46 10.07 -10.44
C LEU A 50 -4.86 11.33 -11.23
N ALA A 51 -6.12 11.45 -11.64
CA ALA A 51 -6.60 12.59 -12.42
C ALA A 51 -6.68 13.90 -11.62
N HIS A 52 -6.73 13.83 -10.28
CA HIS A 52 -6.76 15.01 -9.40
C HIS A 52 -5.36 15.48 -8.96
N TRP A 53 -4.32 14.78 -9.40
CA TRP A 53 -2.93 14.99 -8.98
C TRP A 53 -2.04 15.38 -10.16
N GLU A 54 -2.64 15.73 -11.28
CA GLU A 54 -1.92 16.32 -12.38
C GLU A 54 -1.46 17.73 -12.01
N ILE A 55 -0.16 17.89 -11.90
CA ILE A 55 0.49 19.19 -11.71
C ILE A 55 1.47 19.41 -12.84
N SER A 56 1.67 20.65 -13.21
CA SER A 56 2.72 21.02 -14.16
C SER A 56 4.10 20.79 -13.55
N PHE A 57 5.10 20.68 -14.41
CA PHE A 57 6.50 20.56 -13.94
C PHE A 57 6.93 21.78 -13.12
N GLU A 58 6.44 22.96 -13.44
CA GLU A 58 6.74 24.19 -12.67
C GLU A 58 6.09 24.18 -11.29
N GLU A 59 4.87 23.69 -11.17
CA GLU A 59 4.22 23.48 -9.87
C GLU A 59 4.95 22.43 -9.03
N TYR A 60 5.45 21.36 -9.66
CA TYR A 60 6.25 20.37 -8.98
C TYR A 60 7.58 20.93 -8.47
N LYS A 61 8.29 21.76 -9.28
CA LYS A 61 9.47 22.47 -8.82
C LYS A 61 9.19 23.36 -7.62
N LYS A 62 8.11 24.15 -7.69
CA LYS A 62 7.68 25.02 -6.60
C LYS A 62 7.36 24.24 -5.32
N PHE A 63 6.73 23.08 -5.47
CA PHE A 63 6.50 22.18 -4.34
C PHE A 63 7.80 21.71 -3.69
N LEU A 64 8.86 21.52 -4.47
CA LEU A 64 10.17 21.05 -3.97
C LEU A 64 11.06 22.16 -3.38
N GLU A 65 10.79 23.45 -3.63
CA GLU A 65 11.61 24.58 -3.16
C GLU A 65 11.95 24.55 -1.66
N PRO A 66 11.01 24.20 -0.74
CA PRO A 66 11.32 24.13 0.69
C PRO A 66 12.29 23.00 1.07
N TYR A 67 12.44 21.99 0.22
CA TYR A 67 13.25 20.79 0.50
C TYR A 67 14.71 21.01 0.05
N THR A 68 15.34 22.03 0.61
CA THR A 68 16.75 22.32 0.35
C THR A 68 17.67 21.24 0.92
N LEU A 69 18.92 21.18 0.44
CA LEU A 69 19.91 20.23 0.96
C LEU A 69 20.11 20.39 2.48
N ASP A 70 20.14 21.64 2.97
CA ASP A 70 20.26 21.93 4.39
C ASP A 70 19.07 21.40 5.20
N TYR A 71 17.86 21.64 4.70
CA TYR A 71 16.64 21.15 5.34
C TYR A 71 16.61 19.61 5.36
N VAL A 72 16.87 18.98 4.23
CA VAL A 72 16.88 17.51 4.12
C VAL A 72 17.96 16.89 5.01
N ALA A 73 19.18 17.45 5.02
CA ALA A 73 20.26 16.96 5.86
C ALA A 73 19.91 17.06 7.35
N LYS A 74 19.31 18.17 7.78
CA LYS A 74 18.89 18.37 9.17
C LYS A 74 17.86 17.34 9.64
N ILE A 75 16.92 16.94 8.75
CA ILE A 75 15.86 15.98 9.11
C ILE A 75 16.35 14.54 9.01
N SER A 76 17.17 14.21 8.01
CA SER A 76 17.49 12.82 7.69
C SER A 76 18.79 12.32 8.32
N LYS A 77 19.56 13.19 8.97
CA LYS A 77 20.77 12.79 9.68
C LYS A 77 20.40 11.85 10.84
N GLY A 78 20.73 10.57 10.68
CA GLY A 78 20.40 9.54 11.66
C GLY A 78 21.41 9.39 12.80
N ASN A 79 22.68 9.76 12.56
CA ASN A 79 23.72 9.73 13.57
C ASN A 79 23.89 11.14 14.18
N PRO A 80 23.59 11.36 15.48
CA PRO A 80 23.76 12.66 16.13
C PRO A 80 25.20 13.19 16.07
N ASP A 81 26.19 12.30 16.13
CA ASP A 81 27.60 12.64 16.22
C ASP A 81 28.24 12.91 14.84
N GLU A 82 27.52 12.63 13.74
CA GLU A 82 28.01 12.91 12.40
C GLU A 82 27.99 14.42 12.13
N ASP A 83 29.09 14.93 11.54
CA ASP A 83 29.14 16.31 11.10
C ASP A 83 28.11 16.58 9.98
N ILE A 84 27.33 17.66 10.10
CA ILE A 84 26.25 17.97 9.16
C ILE A 84 26.77 18.29 7.76
N GLU A 85 27.93 18.93 7.64
CA GLU A 85 28.52 19.27 6.35
C GLU A 85 29.09 18.02 5.63
N GLU A 86 29.63 17.07 6.38
CA GLU A 86 30.03 15.78 5.83
C GLU A 86 28.79 14.96 5.38
N PHE A 87 27.72 15.00 6.14
CA PHE A 87 26.47 14.35 5.74
C PHE A 87 25.86 14.99 4.49
N LYS A 88 25.88 16.32 4.36
CA LYS A 88 25.44 17.02 3.15
C LYS A 88 26.27 16.63 1.93
N LYS A 89 27.60 16.47 2.06
CA LYS A 89 28.44 15.97 0.98
C LYS A 89 28.03 14.59 0.50
N LYS A 90 27.68 13.69 1.43
CA LYS A 90 27.18 12.34 1.09
C LYS A 90 25.84 12.40 0.35
N LEU A 91 24.91 13.25 0.79
CA LEU A 91 23.63 13.45 0.11
C LEU A 91 23.83 14.03 -1.30
N GLN A 92 24.72 15.01 -1.44
CA GLN A 92 25.06 15.58 -2.75
C GLN A 92 25.68 14.52 -3.66
N GLN A 93 26.64 13.75 -3.17
CA GLN A 93 27.25 12.67 -3.94
C GLN A 93 26.22 11.62 -4.39
N LEU A 94 25.25 11.28 -3.54
CA LEU A 94 24.15 10.40 -3.92
C LEU A 94 23.33 11.01 -5.07
N ALA A 95 22.98 12.29 -4.96
CA ALA A 95 22.25 12.99 -6.02
C ALA A 95 23.06 13.01 -7.34
N ASP A 96 24.34 13.27 -7.27
CA ASP A 96 25.24 13.30 -8.43
C ASP A 96 25.28 11.95 -9.15
N TRP A 97 25.32 10.85 -8.40
CA TRP A 97 25.24 9.50 -8.98
C TRP A 97 23.92 9.25 -9.71
N TYR A 98 22.81 9.76 -9.19
CA TYR A 98 21.51 9.65 -9.87
C TYR A 98 21.43 10.51 -11.13
N ILE A 99 22.04 11.70 -11.13
CA ILE A 99 21.99 12.66 -12.25
C ILE A 99 22.91 12.24 -13.39
N GLU A 100 24.02 11.57 -13.11
CA GLU A 100 25.02 11.16 -14.11
C GLU A 100 24.34 10.37 -15.24
N LYS A 101 24.43 10.94 -16.47
CA LYS A 101 23.61 10.53 -17.62
C LYS A 101 23.72 9.04 -17.95
N ASP A 102 24.94 8.52 -18.01
CA ASP A 102 25.22 7.15 -18.47
C ASP A 102 25.31 6.15 -17.32
N ARG A 103 25.25 6.60 -16.08
CA ARG A 103 25.24 5.73 -14.91
C ARG A 103 23.92 4.98 -14.82
N LYS A 104 24.01 3.68 -14.72
CA LYS A 104 22.89 2.81 -14.39
C LYS A 104 22.63 2.85 -12.90
N VAL A 105 21.40 3.12 -12.52
CA VAL A 105 20.98 3.25 -11.11
C VAL A 105 19.80 2.34 -10.85
N VAL A 106 19.93 1.50 -9.83
CA VAL A 106 18.85 0.64 -9.34
C VAL A 106 18.56 1.00 -7.90
N SER A 107 17.32 1.33 -7.58
CA SER A 107 16.87 1.57 -6.22
C SER A 107 16.02 0.38 -5.74
N PHE A 108 16.42 -0.19 -4.62
CA PHE A 108 15.68 -1.27 -3.96
C PHE A 108 15.17 -0.80 -2.59
N TRP A 109 13.95 -1.17 -2.27
CA TRP A 109 13.40 -0.98 -0.92
C TRP A 109 12.42 -2.09 -0.55
N THR A 110 12.08 -2.18 0.70
CA THR A 110 11.14 -3.15 1.24
C THR A 110 10.17 -2.49 2.24
N MET A 111 9.81 -3.22 3.26
CA MET A 111 8.83 -2.82 4.27
C MET A 111 9.21 -1.57 5.06
N GLY A 112 10.49 -1.23 5.17
CA GLY A 112 10.94 0.04 5.77
C GLY A 112 10.36 1.28 5.11
N MET A 113 10.04 1.23 3.81
CA MET A 113 9.29 2.27 3.10
C MET A 113 7.81 1.93 2.97
N ASN A 114 7.48 0.65 2.66
CA ASN A 114 6.12 0.25 2.34
C ASN A 114 5.17 0.29 3.55
N GLN A 115 5.65 -0.05 4.75
CA GLN A 115 4.85 -0.16 5.97
C GLN A 115 4.87 1.09 6.85
N HIS A 116 5.02 2.25 6.26
CA HIS A 116 4.86 3.54 6.91
C HIS A 116 3.47 4.14 6.68
N THR A 117 3.06 5.06 7.55
CA THR A 117 1.79 5.79 7.42
C THR A 117 1.64 6.51 6.07
N ARG A 118 2.74 6.86 5.42
CA ARG A 118 2.80 7.48 4.09
C ARG A 118 3.57 6.63 3.08
N GLY A 119 3.57 5.31 3.24
CA GLY A 119 4.35 4.38 2.42
C GLY A 119 4.08 4.51 0.93
N THR A 120 2.83 4.66 0.51
CA THR A 120 2.47 4.89 -0.90
C THR A 120 3.15 6.13 -1.47
N TRP A 121 3.17 7.24 -0.73
CA TRP A 121 3.78 8.49 -1.18
C TRP A 121 5.30 8.39 -1.26
N VAL A 122 5.93 7.75 -0.28
CA VAL A 122 7.38 7.50 -0.29
C VAL A 122 7.77 6.64 -1.49
N ASN A 123 7.00 5.61 -1.80
CA ASN A 123 7.19 4.81 -3.01
C ASN A 123 7.06 5.67 -4.28
N THR A 124 6.03 6.50 -4.37
CA THR A 124 5.82 7.40 -5.51
C THR A 124 7.00 8.36 -5.69
N LEU A 125 7.51 8.94 -4.61
CA LEU A 125 8.69 9.82 -4.68
C LEU A 125 9.93 9.08 -5.21
N SER A 126 10.15 7.83 -4.81
CA SER A 126 11.25 7.01 -5.34
C SER A 126 11.10 6.76 -6.84
N TYR A 127 9.89 6.45 -7.30
CA TYR A 127 9.63 6.33 -8.74
C TYR A 127 9.82 7.67 -9.48
N ASN A 128 9.37 8.77 -8.89
CA ASN A 128 9.50 10.10 -9.50
C ASN A 128 10.95 10.46 -9.81
N VAL A 129 11.89 10.15 -8.92
CA VAL A 129 13.34 10.36 -9.18
C VAL A 129 13.77 9.61 -10.42
N HIS A 130 13.40 8.34 -10.56
CA HIS A 130 13.76 7.55 -11.73
C HIS A 130 13.08 8.04 -13.02
N PHE A 131 11.83 8.47 -12.95
CA PHE A 131 11.09 9.03 -14.10
C PHE A 131 11.69 10.36 -14.56
N LEU A 132 11.93 11.28 -13.64
CA LEU A 132 12.52 12.59 -13.94
C LEU A 132 13.90 12.48 -14.64
N LEU A 133 14.68 11.50 -14.23
CA LEU A 133 16.01 11.25 -14.77
C LEU A 133 16.03 10.28 -15.95
N ASN A 134 14.85 9.84 -16.41
CA ASN A 134 14.72 8.87 -17.49
C ASN A 134 15.47 7.56 -17.23
N LYS A 135 15.44 7.09 -15.98
CA LYS A 135 16.13 5.88 -15.50
C LYS A 135 15.17 4.74 -15.09
N GLN A 136 13.89 4.87 -15.37
CA GLN A 136 12.90 3.82 -15.14
C GLN A 136 12.76 2.92 -16.38
N ALA A 137 12.55 1.62 -16.15
CA ALA A 137 12.31 0.61 -17.18
C ALA A 137 13.40 0.52 -18.26
N LYS A 138 14.64 0.74 -17.90
CA LYS A 138 15.81 0.59 -18.78
C LYS A 138 16.71 -0.55 -18.32
N PRO A 139 17.41 -1.25 -19.23
CA PRO A 139 18.35 -2.30 -18.84
C PRO A 139 19.38 -1.81 -17.83
N GLY A 140 19.35 -2.37 -16.61
CA GLY A 140 20.24 -2.00 -15.51
C GLY A 140 19.86 -0.74 -14.74
N SER A 141 18.65 -0.18 -14.96
CA SER A 141 18.15 0.96 -14.20
C SER A 141 16.66 0.80 -13.89
N GLY A 142 16.28 1.20 -12.69
CA GLY A 142 14.88 1.17 -12.26
C GLY A 142 14.72 1.24 -10.75
N ALA A 143 13.49 1.44 -10.34
CA ALA A 143 13.06 1.47 -8.94
C ALA A 143 12.20 0.24 -8.65
N PHE A 144 12.53 -0.53 -7.60
CA PHE A 144 11.89 -1.80 -7.29
C PHE A 144 11.58 -1.93 -5.81
N SER A 145 10.29 -2.13 -5.52
CA SER A 145 9.87 -2.61 -4.22
C SER A 145 10.06 -4.12 -4.15
N LEU A 146 10.94 -4.57 -3.27
CA LEU A 146 11.21 -5.98 -3.10
C LEU A 146 10.25 -6.59 -2.08
N THR A 147 9.62 -7.70 -2.43
CA THR A 147 8.86 -8.50 -1.47
C THR A 147 9.86 -9.25 -0.58
N GLY A 148 9.86 -8.95 0.74
CA GLY A 148 10.96 -9.34 1.62
C GLY A 148 11.06 -10.81 1.96
N GLN A 149 9.94 -11.54 2.02
CA GLN A 149 9.94 -12.96 2.37
C GLN A 149 9.79 -13.85 1.13
N PRO A 150 10.43 -15.02 1.14
CA PRO A 150 10.21 -16.01 0.11
C PRO A 150 8.73 -16.40 0.02
N SER A 151 8.20 -16.47 -1.20
CA SER A 151 6.81 -16.88 -1.44
C SER A 151 5.76 -16.02 -0.73
N ALA A 152 5.99 -14.71 -0.59
CA ALA A 152 5.06 -13.82 0.12
C ALA A 152 3.63 -13.86 -0.47
N CYS A 153 3.48 -14.04 -1.76
CA CYS A 153 2.17 -14.26 -2.37
C CYS A 153 1.55 -15.58 -1.89
N GLY A 154 2.32 -16.67 -1.85
CA GLY A 154 1.85 -17.98 -1.40
C GLY A 154 1.65 -18.09 0.12
N THR A 155 2.42 -17.34 0.92
CA THR A 155 2.35 -17.41 2.39
C THR A 155 1.45 -16.36 3.02
N ALA A 156 1.31 -15.19 2.42
CA ALA A 156 0.48 -14.13 2.97
C ALA A 156 -0.86 -14.00 2.22
N ARG A 157 -0.80 -13.91 0.90
CA ARG A 157 -1.97 -13.68 0.06
C ARG A 157 -2.86 -14.91 -0.06
N GLU A 158 -2.27 -16.06 -0.38
CA GLU A 158 -3.02 -17.29 -0.65
C GLU A 158 -3.56 -17.97 0.61
N VAL A 159 -2.95 -17.73 1.77
CA VAL A 159 -3.47 -18.22 3.05
C VAL A 159 -4.50 -17.26 3.68
N GLY A 160 -4.71 -16.08 3.11
CA GLY A 160 -5.74 -15.14 3.56
C GLY A 160 -5.35 -14.31 4.78
N THR A 161 -4.09 -13.89 4.91
CA THR A 161 -3.63 -13.08 6.06
C THR A 161 -4.06 -11.61 6.00
N PHE A 162 -4.51 -11.12 4.86
CA PHE A 162 -5.06 -9.76 4.74
C PHE A 162 -6.53 -9.73 5.16
N THR A 163 -6.97 -8.67 5.80
CA THR A 163 -8.34 -8.54 6.34
C THR A 163 -9.46 -8.71 5.32
N HIS A 164 -9.18 -8.45 4.04
CA HIS A 164 -10.13 -8.58 2.93
C HIS A 164 -9.98 -9.90 2.16
N ARG A 165 -9.03 -10.76 2.55
CA ARG A 165 -8.71 -12.02 1.86
C ARG A 165 -9.11 -13.24 2.66
N LEU A 166 -9.39 -14.30 1.93
CA LEU A 166 -9.59 -15.66 2.40
C LEU A 166 -8.56 -16.57 1.72
N PRO A 167 -8.35 -17.80 2.21
CA PRO A 167 -7.42 -18.75 1.57
C PRO A 167 -7.67 -18.91 0.08
N ALA A 168 -6.62 -19.26 -0.68
CA ALA A 168 -6.66 -19.45 -2.13
C ALA A 168 -7.08 -18.20 -2.93
N ASP A 169 -6.65 -17.03 -2.47
CA ASP A 169 -6.90 -15.73 -3.10
C ASP A 169 -8.39 -15.35 -3.21
N MET A 170 -9.22 -15.99 -2.37
CA MET A 170 -10.65 -15.67 -2.23
C MET A 170 -10.83 -14.35 -1.46
N MET A 171 -12.02 -13.77 -1.57
CA MET A 171 -12.35 -12.46 -0.98
C MET A 171 -13.45 -12.57 0.07
N VAL A 172 -13.28 -11.90 1.22
CA VAL A 172 -14.34 -11.85 2.25
C VAL A 172 -15.62 -11.16 1.75
N ALA A 173 -15.51 -10.24 0.81
CA ALA A 173 -16.66 -9.57 0.21
C ALA A 173 -17.52 -10.48 -0.66
N ASN A 174 -16.97 -11.57 -1.19
CA ASN A 174 -17.67 -12.50 -2.05
C ASN A 174 -18.43 -13.55 -1.19
N PRO A 175 -19.78 -13.61 -1.23
CA PRO A 175 -20.56 -14.54 -0.41
C PRO A 175 -20.26 -16.02 -0.70
N LYS A 176 -19.94 -16.36 -1.94
CA LYS A 176 -19.57 -17.74 -2.30
C LYS A 176 -18.21 -18.16 -1.76
N ASP A 177 -17.27 -17.23 -1.73
CA ASP A 177 -15.94 -17.49 -1.19
C ASP A 177 -16.02 -17.69 0.33
N ARG A 178 -16.86 -16.91 1.02
CA ARG A 178 -17.16 -17.12 2.44
C ARG A 178 -17.78 -18.51 2.66
N GLU A 179 -18.80 -18.87 1.90
CA GLU A 179 -19.44 -20.18 2.00
C GLU A 179 -18.46 -21.35 1.85
N ILE A 180 -17.57 -21.27 0.85
CA ILE A 180 -16.55 -22.28 0.60
C ILE A 180 -15.58 -22.37 1.80
N THR A 181 -15.15 -21.22 2.31
CA THR A 181 -14.20 -21.14 3.40
C THR A 181 -14.81 -21.63 4.71
N GLU A 182 -16.04 -21.21 5.03
CA GLU A 182 -16.77 -21.64 6.23
C GLU A 182 -16.99 -23.15 6.23
N LYS A 183 -17.35 -23.73 5.09
CA LYS A 183 -17.43 -25.20 4.94
C LYS A 183 -16.08 -25.86 5.14
N GLY A 184 -15.00 -25.30 4.55
CA GLY A 184 -13.64 -25.85 4.69
C GLY A 184 -13.12 -25.81 6.11
N TRP A 185 -13.47 -24.75 6.86
CA TRP A 185 -13.10 -24.60 8.27
C TRP A 185 -14.05 -25.27 9.24
N ASN A 186 -15.15 -25.84 8.75
CA ASN A 186 -16.20 -26.48 9.56
C ASN A 186 -16.79 -25.52 10.62
N VAL A 187 -17.07 -24.29 10.25
CA VAL A 187 -17.72 -23.27 11.08
C VAL A 187 -19.12 -22.95 10.56
N PRO A 188 -20.03 -22.44 11.41
CA PRO A 188 -21.38 -22.07 10.99
C PRO A 188 -21.39 -21.04 9.86
N ALA A 189 -22.39 -21.13 8.98
CA ALA A 189 -22.59 -20.14 7.92
C ALA A 189 -22.78 -18.74 8.52
N GLY A 190 -22.16 -17.74 7.92
CA GLY A 190 -22.19 -16.35 8.40
C GLY A 190 -21.21 -16.03 9.51
N THR A 191 -20.30 -16.94 9.85
CA THR A 191 -19.20 -16.68 10.81
C THR A 191 -18.22 -15.65 10.29
N ILE A 192 -17.91 -15.69 8.99
CA ILE A 192 -16.96 -14.77 8.37
C ILE A 192 -17.66 -13.43 8.10
N ASN A 193 -17.12 -12.35 8.69
CA ASN A 193 -17.63 -11.02 8.42
C ASN A 193 -17.39 -10.66 6.94
N PRO A 194 -18.40 -10.21 6.18
CA PRO A 194 -18.25 -9.79 4.79
C PRO A 194 -17.41 -8.53 4.61
N LYS A 195 -17.23 -7.75 5.67
CA LYS A 195 -16.42 -6.53 5.66
C LYS A 195 -15.03 -6.83 6.22
N GLY A 196 -14.01 -6.59 5.40
CA GLY A 196 -12.63 -6.56 5.89
C GLY A 196 -12.46 -5.46 6.94
N HIS A 197 -11.56 -5.67 7.90
CA HIS A 197 -11.21 -4.60 8.82
C HIS A 197 -10.45 -3.48 8.09
N GLN A 198 -10.50 -2.28 8.65
CA GLN A 198 -9.77 -1.13 8.13
C GLN A 198 -8.25 -1.24 8.41
N HIS A 199 -7.51 -0.14 8.18
CA HIS A 199 -6.06 -0.09 8.37
C HIS A 199 -5.65 -0.29 9.84
N ILE A 200 -4.37 -0.61 10.05
CA ILE A 200 -3.80 -0.96 11.37
C ILE A 200 -4.08 0.08 12.46
N MET A 201 -4.06 1.38 12.13
CA MET A 201 -4.37 2.43 13.11
C MET A 201 -5.80 2.37 13.62
N LYS A 202 -6.75 1.94 12.78
CA LYS A 202 -8.14 1.73 13.21
C LYS A 202 -8.25 0.52 14.12
N ILE A 203 -7.50 -0.54 13.87
CA ILE A 203 -7.42 -1.73 14.76
C ILE A 203 -6.96 -1.29 16.15
N HIS A 204 -5.88 -0.51 16.25
CA HIS A 204 -5.39 -0.02 17.55
C HIS A 204 -6.43 0.82 18.28
N ARG A 205 -7.12 1.73 17.56
CA ARG A 205 -8.21 2.52 18.17
C ARG A 205 -9.38 1.65 18.62
N ASP A 206 -9.76 0.64 17.85
CA ASP A 206 -10.84 -0.28 18.24
C ASP A 206 -10.46 -1.15 19.47
N ILE A 207 -9.18 -1.43 19.66
CA ILE A 207 -8.68 -2.05 20.88
C ILE A 207 -8.81 -1.07 22.07
N GLU A 208 -8.36 0.17 21.90
CA GLU A 208 -8.44 1.25 22.90
C GLU A 208 -9.89 1.54 23.29
N ASP A 209 -10.78 1.64 22.31
CA ASP A 209 -12.23 1.86 22.51
C ASP A 209 -12.95 0.63 23.08
N GLY A 210 -12.25 -0.50 23.25
CA GLY A 210 -12.83 -1.75 23.75
C GLY A 210 -13.77 -2.46 22.76
N ASN A 211 -13.76 -2.09 21.50
CA ASN A 211 -14.54 -2.77 20.44
C ASN A 211 -13.94 -4.14 20.10
N ILE A 212 -12.61 -4.28 20.20
CA ILE A 212 -11.91 -5.56 20.07
C ILE A 212 -11.63 -6.10 21.47
N LYS A 213 -12.20 -7.26 21.78
CA LYS A 213 -12.12 -7.88 23.11
C LYS A 213 -10.94 -8.82 23.29
N PHE A 214 -10.35 -9.29 22.19
CA PHE A 214 -9.22 -10.20 22.19
C PHE A 214 -8.32 -9.90 21.00
N ALA A 215 -7.03 -9.79 21.24
CA ALA A 215 -6.01 -9.63 20.19
C ALA A 215 -4.89 -10.65 20.40
N TRP A 216 -4.57 -11.38 19.35
CA TRP A 216 -3.41 -12.27 19.32
C TRP A 216 -2.32 -11.60 18.49
N VAL A 217 -1.28 -11.13 19.17
CA VAL A 217 -0.12 -10.49 18.52
C VAL A 217 0.95 -11.55 18.26
N ASN A 218 1.33 -11.69 17.00
CA ASN A 218 2.30 -12.69 16.57
C ASN A 218 3.38 -12.05 15.67
N VAL A 219 4.65 -12.30 16.00
CA VAL A 219 5.84 -11.89 15.20
C VAL A 219 6.04 -10.38 15.05
N CYS A 220 5.32 -9.54 15.76
CA CYS A 220 5.53 -8.08 15.74
C CYS A 220 5.56 -7.50 17.16
N ASN A 221 6.19 -6.33 17.28
CA ASN A 221 6.20 -5.56 18.54
C ASN A 221 5.35 -4.28 18.35
N PRO A 222 4.09 -4.27 18.81
CA PRO A 222 3.22 -3.11 18.65
C PRO A 222 3.61 -1.90 19.51
N TYR A 223 4.62 -2.03 20.37
CA TYR A 223 5.15 -0.96 21.22
C TYR A 223 6.29 -0.16 20.58
N GLN A 224 6.71 -0.51 19.39
CA GLN A 224 7.75 0.22 18.64
C GLN A 224 7.14 1.15 17.59
#